data_e46b50add0e35c128558886238e96a18
#
_entry.id   e46b50add0e35c128558886238e96a18
#
_cell.length_a   1.000
_cell.length_b   1.000
_cell.length_c   1.000
_cell.angle_alpha   90.00
_cell.angle_beta   90.00
_cell.angle_gamma   90.00
#
_symmetry.space_group_name_H-M   'P 1'
#
loop_
_entity.id
_entity.type
_entity.pdbx_description
1 polymer ?
#
loop_
_entity_poly.entity_id
_entity_poly.type
_entity_poly.pdbx_seq_one_letter_code
_entity_poly.pdbx_strand_id
1 'polypeptide(L)'
;TWPGGSNAGTYYQVKLSDYSVKTFTPDSYGFYKFCDWLPVRRMLQGSSAPVTYKSKGLADYLGLKNLYITFNGYYPEIGAKMTTCSFKETEAYSVCARIREGDNRILVVASAGNTARAFAKVCSDNNIPLLLSVPEENISALWFDRPLNPCVKLICPERGGDYFDAIFLSNLALKSRKFYAEG
;
A
#
# COMPACT_ATOMS: atom_id res chain seq x y z
N THR A 1 8.30 11.47 -6.66
CA THR A 1 9.57 10.85 -6.28
C THR A 1 9.73 10.85 -4.78
N TRP A 2 10.15 9.74 -4.23
CA TRP A 2 10.58 9.56 -2.86
C TRP A 2 11.45 10.74 -2.41
N PRO A 3 11.22 11.31 -1.20
CA PRO A 3 12.09 12.40 -0.74
C PRO A 3 13.57 12.01 -0.69
N GLY A 4 13.86 10.77 -0.92
CA GLY A 4 15.20 10.25 -1.00
C GLY A 4 15.80 10.18 -2.38
N GLY A 5 15.06 10.16 -3.49
CA GLY A 5 15.71 10.05 -4.79
C GLY A 5 17.10 9.43 -4.73
N SER A 6 18.11 10.14 -5.24
CA SER A 6 19.52 9.77 -5.10
C SER A 6 20.04 9.79 -3.64
N ASN A 7 19.33 10.39 -2.72
CA ASN A 7 19.69 10.52 -1.29
C ASN A 7 19.03 9.46 -0.39
N ALA A 8 18.34 8.47 -0.95
CA ALA A 8 17.71 7.42 -0.16
C ALA A 8 18.68 6.70 0.77
N GLY A 9 19.87 6.38 0.27
CA GLY A 9 20.93 5.78 1.06
C GLY A 9 21.35 6.64 2.25
N THR A 10 21.49 7.94 2.04
CA THR A 10 21.85 8.89 3.10
C THR A 10 20.75 8.96 4.16
N TYR A 11 19.47 8.96 3.75
CA TYR A 11 18.36 8.95 4.70
C TYR A 11 18.42 7.73 5.62
N TYR A 12 18.61 6.54 5.06
CA TYR A 12 18.71 5.31 5.86
C TYR A 12 19.97 5.27 6.73
N GLN A 13 21.08 5.79 6.27
CA GLN A 13 22.30 5.91 7.07
C GLN A 13 22.09 6.79 8.31
N VAL A 14 21.45 7.95 8.15
CA VAL A 14 21.11 8.83 9.28
C VAL A 14 20.16 8.12 10.24
N LYS A 15 19.12 7.47 9.72
CA LYS A 15 18.18 6.70 10.55
C LYS A 15 18.88 5.56 11.31
N LEU A 16 19.83 4.86 10.67
CA LEU A 16 20.60 3.79 11.30
C LEU A 16 21.53 4.31 12.39
N SER A 17 22.18 5.46 12.19
CA SER A 17 23.07 6.06 13.21
C SER A 17 22.31 6.49 14.46
N ASP A 18 21.08 6.94 14.29
CA ASP A 18 20.22 7.41 15.39
C ASP A 18 19.36 6.29 15.99
N TYR A 19 19.42 5.08 15.40
CA TYR A 19 18.61 3.97 15.85
C TYR A 19 19.00 3.47 17.23
N SER A 20 18.06 3.56 18.14
CA SER A 20 18.09 2.89 19.43
C SER A 20 16.96 1.88 19.48
N VAL A 21 17.26 0.64 19.88
CA VAL A 21 16.26 -0.44 20.03
C VAL A 21 15.09 -0.05 20.95
N LYS A 22 15.25 1.04 21.71
CA LYS A 22 14.22 1.56 22.61
C LYS A 22 13.34 2.65 22.01
N THR A 23 13.61 3.12 20.81
CA THR A 23 12.87 4.22 20.15
C THR A 23 11.90 3.70 19.10
N PHE A 24 10.88 2.96 19.53
CA PHE A 24 9.68 2.87 18.73
C PHE A 24 8.83 4.11 19.02
N THR A 25 8.34 4.76 17.98
CA THR A 25 7.39 5.86 18.11
C THR A 25 6.20 5.36 18.95
N PRO A 26 5.91 5.98 20.11
CA PRO A 26 4.75 5.61 20.92
C PRO A 26 3.47 5.63 20.09
N ASP A 27 2.53 4.75 20.42
CA ASP A 27 1.21 4.64 19.78
C ASP A 27 1.23 4.28 18.28
N SER A 28 2.38 3.89 17.75
CA SER A 28 2.46 3.35 16.39
C SER A 28 1.79 1.97 16.30
N TYR A 29 1.10 1.72 15.20
CA TYR A 29 0.33 0.49 15.00
C TYR A 29 0.44 -0.06 13.57
N GLY A 30 0.14 -1.34 13.42
CA GLY A 30 0.14 -2.03 12.13
C GLY A 30 1.50 -1.89 11.43
N PHE A 31 1.47 -1.50 10.15
CA PHE A 31 2.65 -1.21 9.36
C PHE A 31 3.51 -0.08 9.95
N TYR A 32 2.90 0.90 10.60
CA TYR A 32 3.58 2.06 11.17
C TYR A 32 4.38 1.78 12.44
N LYS A 33 4.36 0.56 12.96
CA LYS A 33 5.34 0.13 13.98
C LYS A 33 6.78 0.29 13.50
N PHE A 34 6.98 0.38 12.19
CA PHE A 34 8.26 0.60 11.55
C PHE A 34 8.44 2.02 11.01
N CYS A 35 7.60 3.00 11.46
CA CYS A 35 7.59 4.35 10.90
C CYS A 35 8.95 5.07 11.00
N ASP A 36 9.76 4.76 12.00
CA ASP A 36 11.12 5.33 12.12
C ASP A 36 12.05 4.93 10.97
N TRP A 37 11.72 3.84 10.27
CA TRP A 37 12.44 3.30 9.12
C TRP A 37 11.78 3.60 7.79
N LEU A 38 10.57 4.16 7.81
CA LEU A 38 9.76 4.39 6.63
C LEU A 38 9.76 5.86 6.23
N PRO A 39 9.64 6.17 4.93
CA PRO A 39 9.55 7.54 4.43
C PRO A 39 8.15 8.14 4.64
N VAL A 40 7.55 7.92 5.78
CA VAL A 40 6.19 8.36 6.09
C VAL A 40 6.20 9.67 6.87
N ARG A 41 5.17 10.50 6.67
CA ARG A 41 4.98 11.79 7.33
C ARG A 41 3.88 11.74 8.39
N ARG A 42 2.99 10.76 8.30
CA ARG A 42 1.84 10.56 9.18
C ARG A 42 1.44 9.10 9.23
N MET A 43 0.65 8.73 10.21
CA MET A 43 0.03 7.42 10.31
C MET A 43 -1.42 7.50 9.79
N LEU A 44 -1.76 6.64 8.85
CA LEU A 44 -3.11 6.54 8.29
C LEU A 44 -3.91 5.46 9.01
N GLN A 45 -5.22 5.65 9.11
CA GLN A 45 -6.10 4.71 9.79
C GLN A 45 -6.21 3.36 9.06
N GLY A 46 -6.48 2.31 9.81
CA GLY A 46 -6.73 0.97 9.29
C GLY A 46 -5.48 0.18 8.89
N SER A 47 -4.28 0.70 9.19
CA SER A 47 -3.04 0.02 8.87
C SER A 47 -2.90 -1.30 9.63
N SER A 48 -2.51 -2.34 8.90
CA SER A 48 -2.10 -3.65 9.43
C SER A 48 -0.71 -4.00 8.93
N ALA A 49 -0.06 -4.95 9.61
CA ALA A 49 1.24 -5.44 9.22
C ALA A 49 1.17 -6.94 8.89
N PRO A 50 2.10 -7.45 8.07
CA PRO A 50 2.31 -8.88 7.96
C PRO A 50 2.58 -9.51 9.33
N VAL A 51 2.11 -10.73 9.55
CA VAL A 51 2.37 -11.48 10.77
C VAL A 51 3.33 -12.62 10.45
N THR A 52 4.46 -12.65 11.14
CA THR A 52 5.42 -13.74 11.02
C THR A 52 5.28 -14.67 12.21
N TYR A 53 5.09 -15.95 11.94
CA TYR A 53 4.98 -16.98 12.96
C TYR A 53 5.78 -18.24 12.61
N LYS A 54 6.19 -18.99 13.63
CA LYS A 54 6.80 -20.30 13.43
C LYS A 54 5.70 -21.33 13.16
N SER A 55 5.72 -21.93 11.98
CA SER A 55 4.75 -22.95 11.60
C SER A 55 5.19 -24.32 12.10
N LYS A 56 4.40 -24.92 13.00
CA LYS A 56 4.66 -26.28 13.48
C LYS A 56 4.14 -27.34 12.50
N GLY A 57 2.86 -27.29 12.15
CA GLY A 57 2.23 -28.32 11.31
C GLY A 57 2.88 -28.48 9.93
N LEU A 58 3.12 -27.38 9.21
CA LEU A 58 3.79 -27.43 7.91
C LEU A 58 5.27 -27.80 8.04
N ALA A 59 5.93 -27.35 9.11
CA ALA A 59 7.31 -27.73 9.39
C ALA A 59 7.44 -29.23 9.60
N ASP A 60 6.57 -29.82 10.41
CA ASP A 60 6.54 -31.28 10.68
C ASP A 60 6.26 -32.07 9.39
N TYR A 61 5.28 -31.60 8.58
CA TYR A 61 4.95 -32.24 7.29
C TYR A 61 6.11 -32.21 6.29
N LEU A 62 6.89 -31.13 6.25
CA LEU A 62 8.04 -30.96 5.37
C LEU A 62 9.36 -31.48 5.96
N GLY A 63 9.36 -31.95 7.19
CA GLY A 63 10.60 -32.41 7.89
C GLY A 63 11.54 -31.25 8.25
N LEU A 64 11.03 -30.03 8.41
CA LEU A 64 11.82 -28.83 8.71
C LEU A 64 11.78 -28.50 10.21
N LYS A 65 12.95 -28.19 10.80
CA LYS A 65 13.04 -27.83 12.23
C LYS A 65 12.62 -26.37 12.49
N ASN A 66 12.89 -25.48 11.54
CA ASN A 66 12.68 -24.03 11.69
C ASN A 66 12.03 -23.46 10.42
N LEU A 67 10.72 -23.51 10.37
CA LEU A 67 9.93 -22.90 9.30
C LEU A 67 9.17 -21.70 9.87
N TYR A 68 9.43 -20.52 9.31
CA TYR A 68 8.69 -19.29 9.60
C TYR A 68 7.88 -18.88 8.37
N ILE A 69 6.65 -18.47 8.60
CA ILE A 69 5.73 -17.98 7.56
C ILE A 69 5.43 -16.51 7.84
N THR A 70 5.67 -15.66 6.86
CA THR A 70 5.21 -14.27 6.87
C THR A 70 3.90 -14.18 6.09
N PHE A 71 2.81 -13.98 6.80
CA PHE A 71 1.46 -14.02 6.27
C PHE A 71 0.94 -12.61 6.00
N ASN A 72 0.60 -12.35 4.74
CA ASN A 72 0.01 -11.09 4.27
C ASN A 72 -1.48 -11.30 3.98
N GLY A 73 -2.29 -11.45 5.00
CA GLY A 73 -3.71 -11.75 4.81
C GLY A 73 -4.55 -11.47 6.04
N TYR A 74 -5.76 -12.00 6.00
CA TYR A 74 -6.75 -11.82 7.07
C TYR A 74 -6.94 -13.13 7.81
N TYR A 75 -6.40 -13.20 9.03
CA TYR A 75 -6.56 -14.29 9.98
C TYR A 75 -6.43 -13.73 11.41
N PRO A 76 -7.54 -13.19 11.96
CA PRO A 76 -7.54 -12.46 13.22
C PRO A 76 -6.97 -13.23 14.41
N GLU A 77 -7.13 -14.55 14.43
CA GLU A 77 -6.67 -15.45 15.50
C GLU A 77 -5.16 -15.40 15.73
N ILE A 78 -4.40 -15.10 14.66
CA ILE A 78 -2.94 -14.89 14.76
C ILE A 78 -2.57 -13.41 14.72
N GLY A 79 -3.55 -12.51 14.78
CA GLY A 79 -3.34 -11.07 14.70
C GLY A 79 -3.18 -10.51 13.28
N ALA A 80 -3.34 -11.33 12.23
CA ALA A 80 -3.26 -10.89 10.83
C ALA A 80 -4.58 -10.22 10.42
N LYS A 81 -4.53 -8.93 10.07
CA LYS A 81 -5.73 -8.10 9.79
C LYS A 81 -5.66 -7.38 8.45
N MET A 82 -4.88 -7.90 7.51
CA MET A 82 -4.70 -7.29 6.20
C MET A 82 -5.84 -7.70 5.27
N THR A 83 -6.86 -6.84 5.10
CA THR A 83 -8.12 -7.19 4.42
C THR A 83 -7.99 -7.30 2.91
N THR A 84 -7.00 -6.68 2.29
CA THR A 84 -6.73 -6.90 0.85
C THR A 84 -6.02 -8.23 0.57
N CYS A 85 -5.57 -8.94 1.60
CA CYS A 85 -4.82 -10.18 1.50
C CYS A 85 -3.58 -10.08 0.58
N SER A 86 -2.95 -8.91 0.52
CA SER A 86 -1.79 -8.65 -0.31
C SER A 86 -0.81 -7.69 0.37
N PHE A 87 0.49 -7.95 0.25
CA PHE A 87 1.54 -7.04 0.73
C PHE A 87 1.49 -5.65 0.05
N LYS A 88 0.77 -5.50 -1.06
CA LYS A 88 0.51 -4.21 -1.71
C LYS A 88 -0.24 -3.23 -0.79
N GLU A 89 -0.91 -3.74 0.23
CA GLU A 89 -1.52 -2.89 1.26
C GLU A 89 -0.46 -2.08 2.02
N THR A 90 0.70 -2.65 2.32
CA THR A 90 1.81 -1.93 2.98
C THR A 90 2.43 -0.87 2.07
N GLU A 91 2.53 -1.15 0.77
CA GLU A 91 2.96 -0.18 -0.24
C GLU A 91 2.00 1.02 -0.26
N ALA A 92 0.70 0.78 -0.36
CA ALA A 92 -0.30 1.83 -0.39
C ALA A 92 -0.26 2.70 0.89
N TYR A 93 -0.13 2.10 2.07
CA TYR A 93 0.04 2.85 3.32
C TYR A 93 1.33 3.69 3.32
N SER A 94 2.44 3.17 2.79
CA SER A 94 3.69 3.91 2.69
C SER A 94 3.58 5.12 1.75
N VAL A 95 3.03 4.90 0.56
CA VAL A 95 2.87 5.95 -0.47
C VAL A 95 1.91 7.03 0.01
N CYS A 96 0.72 6.65 0.46
CA CYS A 96 -0.31 7.59 0.90
C CYS A 96 0.11 8.39 2.14
N ALA A 97 0.90 7.80 3.05
CA ALA A 97 1.42 8.49 4.23
C ALA A 97 2.52 9.51 3.92
N ARG A 98 3.09 9.51 2.71
CA ARG A 98 4.03 10.54 2.24
C ARG A 98 3.35 11.81 1.74
N ILE A 99 2.07 11.74 1.39
CA ILE A 99 1.29 12.87 0.90
C ILE A 99 1.27 13.95 1.97
N ARG A 100 1.60 15.19 1.59
CA ARG A 100 1.58 16.33 2.51
C ARG A 100 0.14 16.61 2.94
N GLU A 101 -0.03 16.98 4.18
CA GLU A 101 -1.31 17.48 4.66
C GLU A 101 -1.69 18.75 3.89
N GLY A 102 -2.95 18.84 3.45
CA GLY A 102 -3.43 19.95 2.60
C GLY A 102 -3.08 19.83 1.11
N ASP A 103 -2.41 18.76 0.67
CA ASP A 103 -2.24 18.48 -0.77
C ASP A 103 -3.56 18.02 -1.36
N ASN A 104 -4.19 18.87 -2.17
CA ASN A 104 -5.49 18.63 -2.80
C ASN A 104 -5.40 17.96 -4.17
N ARG A 105 -4.21 17.54 -4.59
CA ARG A 105 -4.06 16.82 -5.85
C ARG A 105 -4.60 15.40 -5.71
N ILE A 106 -4.98 14.84 -6.85
CA ILE A 106 -5.55 13.50 -6.94
C ILE A 106 -4.42 12.51 -7.23
N LEU A 107 -4.30 11.49 -6.40
CA LEU A 107 -3.39 10.37 -6.66
C LEU A 107 -3.89 9.58 -7.87
N VAL A 108 -2.99 9.22 -8.78
CA VAL A 108 -3.31 8.39 -9.95
C VAL A 108 -2.56 7.08 -9.86
N VAL A 109 -3.30 5.99 -10.00
CA VAL A 109 -2.76 4.62 -9.99
C VAL A 109 -3.31 3.87 -11.21
N ALA A 110 -2.42 3.25 -11.99
CA ALA A 110 -2.80 2.31 -13.03
C ALA A 110 -2.43 0.89 -12.59
N SER A 111 -3.43 0.03 -12.43
CA SER A 111 -3.16 -1.35 -12.00
C SER A 111 -4.34 -2.28 -12.30
N ALA A 112 -4.01 -3.49 -12.70
CA ALA A 112 -4.98 -4.55 -13.01
C ALA A 112 -5.27 -5.51 -11.83
N GLY A 113 -4.78 -5.23 -10.61
CA GLY A 113 -4.91 -6.23 -9.53
C GLY A 113 -4.64 -5.70 -8.11
N ASN A 114 -3.73 -6.34 -7.41
CA ASN A 114 -3.50 -6.11 -5.98
C ASN A 114 -3.12 -4.68 -5.61
N THR A 115 -2.36 -3.98 -6.45
CA THR A 115 -2.02 -2.56 -6.23
C THR A 115 -3.30 -1.71 -6.30
N ALA A 116 -4.15 -1.92 -7.32
CA ALA A 116 -5.43 -1.24 -7.44
C ALA A 116 -6.29 -1.41 -6.19
N ARG A 117 -6.43 -2.64 -5.69
CA ARG A 117 -7.19 -2.96 -4.49
C ARG A 117 -6.61 -2.29 -3.24
N ALA A 118 -5.29 -2.34 -3.09
CA ALA A 118 -4.61 -1.77 -1.93
C ALA A 118 -4.79 -0.24 -1.87
N PHE A 119 -4.53 0.46 -2.97
CA PHE A 119 -4.70 1.90 -3.03
C PHE A 119 -6.17 2.32 -2.89
N ALA A 120 -7.10 1.60 -3.54
CA ALA A 120 -8.53 1.87 -3.39
C ALA A 120 -8.97 1.77 -1.93
N LYS A 121 -8.58 0.71 -1.21
CA LYS A 121 -8.87 0.54 0.21
C LYS A 121 -8.29 1.67 1.06
N VAL A 122 -6.97 1.89 0.96
CA VAL A 122 -6.27 2.87 1.80
C VAL A 122 -6.78 4.29 1.55
N CYS A 123 -7.00 4.66 0.30
CA CYS A 123 -7.53 5.97 -0.07
C CYS A 123 -8.98 6.14 0.40
N SER A 124 -9.82 5.10 0.23
CA SER A 124 -11.20 5.08 0.71
C SER A 124 -11.28 5.27 2.22
N ASP A 125 -10.48 4.53 2.98
CA ASP A 125 -10.50 4.55 4.45
C ASP A 125 -10.01 5.90 5.03
N ASN A 126 -9.18 6.60 4.28
CA ASN A 126 -8.54 7.85 4.73
C ASN A 126 -8.98 9.08 3.94
N ASN A 127 -10.04 8.97 3.15
CA ASN A 127 -10.61 10.07 2.33
C ASN A 127 -9.56 10.77 1.45
N ILE A 128 -8.66 9.98 0.84
CA ILE A 128 -7.62 10.48 -0.06
C ILE A 128 -8.13 10.40 -1.50
N PRO A 129 -8.18 11.52 -2.25
CA PRO A 129 -8.64 11.50 -3.63
C PRO A 129 -7.79 10.57 -4.51
N LEU A 130 -8.42 9.61 -5.15
CA LEU A 130 -7.79 8.61 -6.01
C LEU A 130 -8.51 8.50 -7.36
N LEU A 131 -7.74 8.56 -8.44
CA LEU A 131 -8.14 8.13 -9.77
C LEU A 131 -7.46 6.79 -10.08
N LEU A 132 -8.26 5.74 -10.21
CA LEU A 132 -7.80 4.39 -10.47
C LEU A 132 -8.08 4.03 -11.93
N SER A 133 -7.04 3.74 -12.70
CA SER A 133 -7.15 3.31 -14.09
C SER A 133 -6.96 1.80 -14.19
N VAL A 134 -8.00 1.08 -14.64
CA VAL A 134 -8.06 -0.38 -14.64
C VAL A 134 -8.64 -0.87 -15.94
N PRO A 135 -8.07 -1.89 -16.61
CA PRO A 135 -8.70 -2.51 -17.76
C PRO A 135 -10.07 -3.11 -17.40
N GLU A 136 -11.04 -3.04 -18.31
CA GLU A 136 -12.42 -3.51 -18.06
C GLU A 136 -12.45 -4.97 -17.60
N GLU A 137 -11.64 -5.84 -18.22
CA GLU A 137 -11.56 -7.26 -17.88
C GLU A 137 -11.09 -7.54 -16.44
N ASN A 138 -10.35 -6.61 -15.84
CA ASN A 138 -9.79 -6.74 -14.49
C ASN A 138 -10.70 -6.15 -13.40
N ILE A 139 -11.81 -5.50 -13.74
CA ILE A 139 -12.73 -4.91 -12.76
C ILE A 139 -13.27 -6.00 -11.83
N SER A 140 -13.60 -7.17 -12.35
CA SER A 140 -14.11 -8.31 -11.57
C SER A 140 -13.12 -8.84 -10.53
N ALA A 141 -11.82 -8.60 -10.71
CA ALA A 141 -10.78 -8.94 -9.75
C ALA A 141 -10.66 -7.94 -8.60
N LEU A 142 -11.33 -6.79 -8.71
CA LEU A 142 -11.35 -5.75 -7.69
C LEU A 142 -12.48 -6.01 -6.69
N TRP A 143 -12.24 -6.90 -5.74
CA TRP A 143 -13.17 -7.12 -4.63
C TRP A 143 -12.76 -6.34 -3.37
N PHE A 144 -13.74 -5.89 -2.61
CA PHE A 144 -13.56 -5.12 -1.38
C PHE A 144 -14.50 -5.68 -0.30
N ASP A 145 -14.06 -5.60 0.96
CA ASP A 145 -14.82 -6.02 2.14
C ASP A 145 -15.99 -5.08 2.45
N ARG A 146 -15.98 -3.87 1.89
CA ARG A 146 -17.02 -2.84 2.04
C ARG A 146 -17.07 -1.89 0.85
N PRO A 147 -18.14 -1.13 0.66
CA PRO A 147 -18.22 -0.09 -0.36
C PRO A 147 -17.11 0.96 -0.22
N LEU A 148 -16.55 1.37 -1.34
CA LEU A 148 -15.52 2.41 -1.38
C LEU A 148 -16.13 3.81 -1.17
N ASN A 149 -15.36 4.68 -0.53
CA ASN A 149 -15.68 6.09 -0.41
C ASN A 149 -15.71 6.76 -1.81
N PRO A 150 -16.64 7.70 -2.07
CA PRO A 150 -16.71 8.44 -3.32
C PRO A 150 -15.43 9.22 -3.73
N CYS A 151 -14.46 9.39 -2.84
CA CYS A 151 -13.15 9.96 -3.17
C CYS A 151 -12.34 9.08 -4.13
N VAL A 152 -12.66 7.78 -4.22
CA VAL A 152 -12.07 6.84 -5.17
C VAL A 152 -12.90 6.83 -6.45
N LYS A 153 -12.26 7.20 -7.55
CA LYS A 153 -12.86 7.17 -8.90
C LYS A 153 -12.15 6.15 -9.75
N LEU A 154 -12.92 5.39 -10.50
CA LEU A 154 -12.41 4.39 -11.44
C LEU A 154 -12.64 4.86 -12.86
N ILE A 155 -11.62 4.71 -13.70
CA ILE A 155 -11.71 4.86 -15.15
C ILE A 155 -11.21 3.58 -15.81
N CYS A 156 -11.82 3.26 -16.94
CA CYS A 156 -11.42 2.14 -17.78
C CYS A 156 -11.05 2.66 -19.15
N PRO A 157 -10.07 2.05 -19.84
CA PRO A 157 -9.92 2.19 -21.27
C PRO A 157 -11.21 1.83 -21.99
N GLU A 158 -11.34 2.23 -23.25
CA GLU A 158 -12.43 1.76 -24.10
C GLU A 158 -12.44 0.23 -24.17
N ARG A 159 -13.60 -0.32 -24.49
CA ARG A 159 -13.82 -1.77 -24.55
C ARG A 159 -12.77 -2.46 -25.41
N GLY A 160 -12.11 -3.46 -24.83
CA GLY A 160 -10.99 -4.18 -25.46
C GLY A 160 -9.61 -3.57 -25.23
N GLY A 161 -9.53 -2.44 -24.51
CA GLY A 161 -8.26 -1.86 -24.08
C GLY A 161 -7.59 -2.71 -22.98
N ASP A 162 -6.28 -2.79 -23.05
CA ASP A 162 -5.44 -3.59 -22.16
C ASP A 162 -4.82 -2.77 -21.00
N TYR A 163 -3.88 -3.40 -20.29
CA TYR A 163 -3.17 -2.75 -19.18
C TYR A 163 -2.32 -1.56 -19.64
N PHE A 164 -1.74 -1.60 -20.85
CA PHE A 164 -0.97 -0.48 -21.38
C PHE A 164 -1.86 0.72 -21.67
N ASP A 165 -3.10 0.50 -22.12
CA ASP A 165 -4.09 1.57 -22.28
C ASP A 165 -4.48 2.19 -20.94
N ALA A 166 -4.61 1.39 -19.89
CA ALA A 166 -4.84 1.89 -18.53
C ALA A 166 -3.66 2.76 -18.03
N ILE A 167 -2.42 2.35 -18.31
CA ILE A 167 -1.22 3.16 -18.04
C ILE A 167 -1.24 4.44 -18.87
N PHE A 168 -1.61 4.37 -20.14
CA PHE A 168 -1.70 5.53 -21.01
C PHE A 168 -2.70 6.56 -20.48
N LEU A 169 -3.89 6.13 -20.06
CA LEU A 169 -4.89 7.01 -19.42
C LEU A 169 -4.36 7.67 -18.15
N SER A 170 -3.66 6.91 -17.31
CA SER A 170 -3.06 7.47 -16.10
C SER A 170 -2.02 8.54 -16.44
N ASN A 171 -1.15 8.30 -17.42
CA ASN A 171 -0.16 9.24 -17.91
C ASN A 171 -0.80 10.49 -18.53
N LEU A 172 -1.95 10.33 -19.19
CA LEU A 172 -2.71 11.46 -19.72
C LEU A 172 -3.26 12.35 -18.60
N ALA A 173 -3.78 11.75 -17.52
CA ALA A 173 -4.22 12.50 -16.34
C ALA A 173 -3.04 13.28 -15.70
N LEU A 174 -1.85 12.68 -15.63
CA LEU A 174 -0.65 13.29 -15.06
C LEU A 174 -0.13 14.51 -15.83
N LYS A 175 -0.57 14.73 -17.09
CA LYS A 175 -0.29 15.99 -17.82
C LYS A 175 -0.96 17.20 -17.14
N SER A 176 -1.99 16.98 -16.35
CA SER A 176 -2.61 18.02 -15.53
C SER A 176 -1.91 18.14 -14.18
N ARG A 177 -1.65 19.38 -13.74
CA ARG A 177 -1.08 19.66 -12.42
C ARG A 177 -1.99 19.27 -11.25
N LYS A 178 -3.22 18.85 -11.53
CA LYS A 178 -4.21 18.38 -10.52
C LYS A 178 -3.94 16.95 -10.06
N PHE A 179 -3.06 16.22 -10.73
CA PHE A 179 -2.77 14.83 -10.47
C PHE A 179 -1.29 14.60 -10.16
N TYR A 180 -0.99 13.50 -9.47
CA TYR A 180 0.38 13.02 -9.24
C TYR A 180 0.42 11.49 -9.22
N ALA A 181 1.57 10.93 -9.56
CA ALA A 181 1.79 9.49 -9.60
C ALA A 181 2.07 8.91 -8.21
N GLU A 182 1.85 7.62 -8.05
CA GLU A 182 2.09 6.86 -6.83
C GLU A 182 3.57 6.70 -6.47
N GLY A 183 4.45 6.70 -7.44
CA GLY A 183 5.88 6.48 -7.29
C GLY A 183 6.74 7.17 -8.31
#